data_8fa63b18844a9c3904cda183e3baa29c
#
_entry.id   8fa63b18844a9c3904cda183e3baa29c
#
_cell.length_a   1.000
_cell.length_b   1.000
_cell.length_c   1.000
_cell.angle_alpha   90.00
_cell.angle_beta   90.00
_cell.angle_gamma   90.00
#
_symmetry.space_group_name_H-M   'P 1'
#
loop_
_entity.id
_entity.type
_entity.pdbx_description
1 polymer ?
#
loop_
_entity_poly.entity_id
_entity_poly.type
_entity_poly.pdbx_seq_one_letter_code
_entity_poly.pdbx_strand_id
1 'polypeptide(L)'
;MLSSLSHSGLFSLLLFIAIGVILTVIVQSSSAAMAITVALAAGGWLDFKTAAALVLGENIGTTLTAYLASINANYHAKRAARAHMIFNVFGVVWVILIFSMFLEFIDTIIPGDLNLDQGKSDFNVMKYHLAMFHTMFNIINVLLLIWFVPQIENIVKKMIKPRKDERDVDYTLEYFS
;
A
#
# COMPACT_ATOMS: atom_id res chain seq x y z
N MET A 1 -4.02 13.92 21.64
CA MET A 1 -4.86 12.72 21.42
C MET A 1 -4.26 11.77 20.38
N LEU A 2 -3.88 12.21 19.16
CA LEU A 2 -3.20 11.35 18.17
C LEU A 2 -1.80 10.89 18.64
N SER A 3 -1.04 11.77 19.31
CA SER A 3 0.27 11.44 19.86
C SER A 3 0.25 10.40 20.99
N SER A 4 -0.83 10.29 21.73
CA SER A 4 -0.99 9.25 22.77
C SER A 4 -1.31 7.88 22.18
N LEU A 5 -1.88 7.82 20.97
CA LEU A 5 -2.16 6.58 20.26
C LEU A 5 -0.90 6.02 19.59
N SER A 6 0.06 6.86 19.18
CA SER A 6 1.31 6.41 18.54
C SER A 6 2.22 5.55 19.44
N HIS A 7 2.03 5.64 20.76
CA HIS A 7 2.80 4.85 21.73
C HIS A 7 2.22 3.45 22.05
N SER A 8 1.03 3.11 21.55
CA SER A 8 0.31 1.88 21.93
C SER A 8 0.66 0.61 21.11
N GLY A 9 1.85 0.53 20.53
CA GLY A 9 2.38 -0.70 19.92
C GLY A 9 1.61 -1.17 18.67
N LEU A 10 1.40 -2.48 18.55
CA LEU A 10 0.77 -3.11 17.37
C LEU A 10 -0.66 -2.61 17.10
N PHE A 11 -1.43 -2.36 18.13
CA PHE A 11 -2.80 -1.85 17.97
C PHE A 11 -2.82 -0.49 17.28
N SER A 12 -1.94 0.43 17.68
CA SER A 12 -1.81 1.74 17.05
C SER A 12 -1.38 1.61 15.58
N LEU A 13 -0.41 0.75 15.29
CA LEU A 13 0.05 0.47 13.93
C LEU A 13 -1.11 0.03 13.04
N LEU A 14 -1.89 -0.95 13.47
CA LEU A 14 -3.05 -1.46 12.74
C LEU A 14 -4.15 -0.40 12.57
N LEU A 15 -4.37 0.42 13.59
CA LEU A 15 -5.33 1.53 13.53
C LEU A 15 -4.95 2.55 12.45
N PHE A 16 -3.68 2.98 12.41
CA PHE A 16 -3.22 3.94 11.39
C PHE A 16 -3.19 3.32 9.98
N ILE A 17 -2.86 2.04 9.85
CA ILE A 17 -3.04 1.32 8.57
C ILE A 17 -4.51 1.38 8.14
N ALA A 18 -5.46 1.08 9.02
CA ALA A 18 -6.89 1.15 8.70
C ALA A 18 -7.34 2.57 8.31
N ILE A 19 -6.83 3.60 8.98
CA ILE A 19 -7.10 5.01 8.62
C ILE A 19 -6.54 5.31 7.23
N GLY A 20 -5.33 4.86 6.88
CA GLY A 20 -4.74 5.02 5.55
C GLY A 20 -5.55 4.34 4.45
N VAL A 21 -6.10 3.14 4.73
CA VAL A 21 -7.04 2.46 3.81
C VAL A 21 -8.27 3.33 3.57
N ILE A 22 -8.91 3.81 4.63
CA ILE A 22 -10.13 4.64 4.56
C ILE A 22 -9.83 5.95 3.81
N LEU A 23 -8.73 6.61 4.13
CA LEU A 23 -8.29 7.84 3.46
C LEU A 23 -8.21 7.65 1.96
N THR A 24 -7.51 6.58 1.51
CA THR A 24 -7.34 6.31 0.08
C THR A 24 -8.65 5.96 -0.61
N VAL A 25 -9.53 5.20 0.05
CA VAL A 25 -10.85 4.85 -0.51
C VAL A 25 -11.73 6.10 -0.67
N ILE A 26 -11.67 7.04 0.27
CA ILE A 26 -12.42 8.30 0.19
C ILE A 26 -11.84 9.21 -0.90
N VAL A 27 -10.52 9.39 -0.91
CA VAL A 27 -9.81 10.27 -1.85
C VAL A 27 -9.75 9.68 -3.26
N GLN A 28 -9.81 8.35 -3.39
CA GLN A 28 -9.68 7.57 -4.64
C GLN A 28 -8.39 7.85 -5.43
N SER A 29 -7.36 8.33 -4.74
CA SER A 29 -6.05 8.63 -5.31
C SER A 29 -4.97 8.41 -4.24
N SER A 30 -4.12 7.43 -4.44
CA SER A 30 -3.00 7.13 -3.52
C SER A 30 -1.96 8.25 -3.48
N SER A 31 -1.72 8.92 -4.60
CA SER A 31 -0.80 10.07 -4.63
C SER A 31 -1.34 11.28 -3.89
N ALA A 32 -2.65 11.53 -3.95
CA ALA A 32 -3.29 12.58 -3.17
C ALA A 32 -3.34 12.21 -1.67
N ALA A 33 -3.64 10.96 -1.32
CA ALA A 33 -3.58 10.48 0.06
C ALA A 33 -2.16 10.63 0.64
N MET A 34 -1.14 10.20 -0.11
CA MET A 34 0.27 10.39 0.26
C MET A 34 0.62 11.87 0.48
N ALA A 35 0.16 12.77 -0.39
CA ALA A 35 0.41 14.20 -0.24
C ALA A 35 -0.21 14.75 1.06
N ILE A 36 -1.41 14.29 1.43
CA ILE A 36 -2.06 14.65 2.70
C ILE A 36 -1.25 14.12 3.87
N THR A 37 -0.82 12.84 3.85
CA THR A 37 -0.02 12.22 4.89
C THR A 37 1.32 12.95 5.08
N VAL A 38 2.02 13.28 3.98
CA VAL A 38 3.26 14.07 4.02
C VAL A 38 3.02 15.45 4.62
N ALA A 39 1.94 16.14 4.22
CA ALA A 39 1.62 17.48 4.73
C ALA A 39 1.33 17.44 6.25
N LEU A 40 0.59 16.45 6.73
CA LEU A 40 0.30 16.26 8.15
C LEU A 40 1.58 15.95 8.94
N ALA A 41 2.45 15.09 8.41
CA ALA A 41 3.70 14.72 9.06
C ALA A 41 4.69 15.89 9.10
N ALA A 42 4.86 16.61 7.99
CA ALA A 42 5.72 17.80 7.92
C ALA A 42 5.18 18.97 8.76
N GLY A 43 3.86 19.04 8.97
CA GLY A 43 3.22 19.97 9.89
C GLY A 43 3.36 19.62 11.38
N GLY A 44 4.03 18.48 11.71
CA GLY A 44 4.22 18.02 13.07
C GLY A 44 2.98 17.36 13.73
N TRP A 45 1.93 17.09 12.94
CA TRP A 45 0.74 16.38 13.42
C TRP A 45 0.94 14.88 13.55
N LEU A 46 1.85 14.31 12.75
CA LEU A 46 2.19 12.90 12.72
C LEU A 46 3.71 12.75 12.80
N ASP A 47 4.17 11.77 13.56
CA ASP A 47 5.56 11.32 13.50
C ASP A 47 5.79 10.41 12.27
N PHE A 48 7.05 10.15 11.93
CA PHE A 48 7.43 9.32 10.78
C PHE A 48 6.83 7.92 10.86
N LYS A 49 6.84 7.32 12.05
CA LYS A 49 6.29 5.98 12.29
C LYS A 49 4.79 5.90 11.99
N THR A 50 4.05 6.88 12.47
CA THR A 50 2.59 6.98 12.23
C THR A 50 2.28 7.26 10.77
N ALA A 51 3.04 8.17 10.14
CA ALA A 51 2.89 8.47 8.72
C ALA A 51 3.22 7.27 7.83
N ALA A 52 4.29 6.51 8.14
CA ALA A 52 4.62 5.27 7.43
C ALA A 52 3.52 4.20 7.57
N ALA A 53 2.87 4.10 8.73
CA ALA A 53 1.72 3.22 8.91
C ALA A 53 0.53 3.61 8.03
N LEU A 54 0.23 4.93 7.92
CA LEU A 54 -0.77 5.43 6.96
C LEU A 54 -0.43 5.04 5.53
N VAL A 55 0.83 5.21 5.12
CA VAL A 55 1.31 4.84 3.76
C VAL A 55 1.12 3.35 3.47
N LEU A 56 1.35 2.45 4.44
CA LEU A 56 1.02 1.04 4.28
C LEU A 56 -0.48 0.82 4.04
N GLY A 57 -1.31 1.55 4.78
CA GLY A 57 -2.76 1.54 4.58
C GLY A 57 -3.17 2.07 3.21
N GLU A 58 -2.54 3.12 2.71
CA GLU A 58 -2.79 3.70 1.40
C GLU A 58 -2.52 2.70 0.27
N ASN A 59 -1.50 1.86 0.41
CA ASN A 59 -1.24 0.78 -0.56
C ASN A 59 -2.39 -0.25 -0.59
N ILE A 60 -2.91 -0.66 0.57
CA ILE A 60 -4.09 -1.54 0.62
C ILE A 60 -5.32 -0.83 0.05
N GLY A 61 -5.54 0.43 0.43
CA GLY A 61 -6.67 1.24 -0.05
C GLY A 61 -6.72 1.35 -1.57
N THR A 62 -5.57 1.51 -2.22
CA THR A 62 -5.46 1.51 -3.69
C THR A 62 -5.96 0.19 -4.30
N THR A 63 -5.66 -0.94 -3.69
CA THR A 63 -6.15 -2.23 -4.18
C THR A 63 -7.65 -2.42 -3.93
N LEU A 64 -8.16 -1.85 -2.86
CA LEU A 64 -9.59 -1.88 -2.56
C LEU A 64 -10.39 -1.03 -3.56
N THR A 65 -9.89 0.14 -3.96
CA THR A 65 -10.53 0.94 -5.03
C THR A 65 -10.52 0.20 -6.37
N ALA A 66 -9.41 -0.44 -6.73
CA ALA A 66 -9.32 -1.29 -7.93
C ALA A 66 -10.30 -2.48 -7.86
N TYR A 67 -10.42 -3.10 -6.68
CA TYR A 67 -11.38 -4.16 -6.45
C TYR A 67 -12.83 -3.69 -6.65
N LEU A 68 -13.22 -2.56 -6.06
CA LEU A 68 -14.56 -1.98 -6.22
C LEU A 68 -14.85 -1.66 -7.70
N ALA A 69 -13.89 -1.07 -8.41
CA ALA A 69 -14.03 -0.78 -9.85
C ALA A 69 -14.22 -2.06 -10.69
N SER A 70 -13.65 -3.18 -10.26
CA SER A 70 -13.73 -4.46 -10.98
C SER A 70 -15.04 -5.22 -10.78
N ILE A 71 -15.94 -4.84 -9.85
CA ILE A 71 -17.13 -5.64 -9.46
C ILE A 71 -18.00 -5.98 -10.67
N ASN A 72 -18.22 -5.03 -11.58
CA ASN A 72 -19.03 -5.21 -12.77
C ASN A 72 -18.22 -5.51 -14.04
N ALA A 73 -16.90 -5.69 -13.92
CA ALA A 73 -16.02 -5.98 -15.03
C ALA A 73 -16.00 -7.48 -15.37
N ASN A 74 -15.33 -7.84 -16.47
CA ASN A 74 -15.10 -9.23 -16.86
C ASN A 74 -14.21 -9.98 -15.84
N TYR A 75 -14.14 -11.29 -15.96
CA TYR A 75 -13.39 -12.13 -15.02
C TYR A 75 -11.87 -11.87 -15.02
N HIS A 76 -11.28 -11.38 -16.13
CA HIS A 76 -9.88 -11.02 -16.21
C HIS A 76 -9.57 -9.80 -15.32
N ALA A 77 -10.39 -8.74 -15.42
CA ALA A 77 -10.24 -7.56 -14.58
C ALA A 77 -10.45 -7.87 -13.09
N LYS A 78 -11.43 -8.73 -12.77
CA LYS A 78 -11.64 -9.23 -11.40
C LYS A 78 -10.42 -9.98 -10.87
N ARG A 79 -9.83 -10.86 -11.69
CA ARG A 79 -8.61 -11.61 -11.33
C ARG A 79 -7.43 -10.66 -11.10
N ALA A 80 -7.22 -9.68 -11.99
CA ALA A 80 -6.16 -8.68 -11.84
C ALA A 80 -6.31 -7.89 -10.54
N ALA A 81 -7.51 -7.42 -10.21
CA ALA A 81 -7.80 -6.70 -8.97
C ALA A 81 -7.55 -7.57 -7.72
N ARG A 82 -7.92 -8.86 -7.77
CA ARG A 82 -7.64 -9.79 -6.66
C ARG A 82 -6.15 -10.08 -6.50
N ALA A 83 -5.43 -10.28 -7.61
CA ALA A 83 -3.97 -10.49 -7.57
C ALA A 83 -3.29 -9.25 -6.96
N HIS A 84 -3.69 -8.05 -7.36
CA HIS A 84 -3.19 -6.80 -6.81
C HIS A 84 -3.45 -6.68 -5.30
N MET A 85 -4.66 -7.06 -4.86
CA MET A 85 -5.00 -7.07 -3.42
C MET A 85 -4.11 -8.05 -2.65
N ILE A 86 -3.97 -9.29 -3.11
CA ILE A 86 -3.12 -10.32 -2.47
C ILE A 86 -1.68 -9.81 -2.36
N PHE A 87 -1.16 -9.22 -3.44
CA PHE A 87 0.19 -8.67 -3.50
C PHE A 87 0.42 -7.60 -2.43
N ASN A 88 -0.48 -6.61 -2.30
CA ASN A 88 -0.29 -5.53 -1.34
C ASN A 88 -0.57 -5.95 0.10
N VAL A 89 -1.57 -6.80 0.34
CA VAL A 89 -1.83 -7.33 1.68
C VAL A 89 -0.64 -8.15 2.17
N PHE A 90 -0.06 -9.02 1.33
CA PHE A 90 1.17 -9.75 1.67
C PHE A 90 2.31 -8.79 1.98
N GLY A 91 2.48 -7.74 1.14
CA GLY A 91 3.47 -6.70 1.35
C GLY A 91 3.35 -6.04 2.72
N VAL A 92 2.15 -5.62 3.08
CA VAL A 92 1.92 -4.98 4.38
C VAL A 92 2.17 -5.94 5.54
N VAL A 93 1.78 -7.23 5.41
CA VAL A 93 2.00 -8.24 6.47
C VAL A 93 3.48 -8.42 6.78
N TRP A 94 4.34 -8.62 5.78
CA TRP A 94 5.77 -8.81 6.06
C TRP A 94 6.44 -7.54 6.60
N VAL A 95 6.04 -6.34 6.14
CA VAL A 95 6.57 -5.10 6.69
C VAL A 95 6.16 -4.90 8.15
N ILE A 96 4.93 -5.23 8.53
CA ILE A 96 4.48 -5.16 9.93
C ILE A 96 5.42 -5.98 10.84
N LEU A 97 5.89 -7.14 10.38
CA LEU A 97 6.76 -8.01 11.17
C LEU A 97 8.15 -7.39 11.44
N ILE A 98 8.63 -6.54 10.56
CA ILE A 98 9.95 -5.89 10.67
C ILE A 98 9.84 -4.36 10.71
N PHE A 99 8.69 -3.82 11.07
CA PHE A 99 8.33 -2.42 10.86
C PHE A 99 9.38 -1.44 11.42
N SER A 100 9.77 -1.59 12.69
CA SER A 100 10.75 -0.70 13.31
C SER A 100 12.12 -0.80 12.62
N MET A 101 12.58 -2.01 12.34
CA MET A 101 13.85 -2.23 11.63
C MET A 101 13.83 -1.62 10.22
N PHE A 102 12.69 -1.69 9.55
CA PHE A 102 12.55 -1.11 8.21
C PHE A 102 12.55 0.42 8.24
N LEU A 103 11.94 1.04 9.27
CA LEU A 103 12.00 2.50 9.46
C LEU A 103 13.43 2.96 9.75
N GLU A 104 14.14 2.28 10.65
CA GLU A 104 15.55 2.57 10.97
C GLU A 104 16.45 2.45 9.72
N PHE A 105 16.21 1.42 8.89
CA PHE A 105 16.92 1.26 7.62
C PHE A 105 16.70 2.47 6.69
N ILE A 106 15.46 2.94 6.55
CA ILE A 106 15.14 4.13 5.74
C ILE A 106 15.85 5.38 6.29
N ASP A 107 15.81 5.56 7.61
CA ASP A 107 16.45 6.68 8.29
C ASP A 107 17.99 6.70 8.11
N THR A 108 18.62 5.52 8.00
CA THR A 108 20.08 5.44 7.72
C THR A 108 20.44 5.82 6.28
N ILE A 109 19.52 5.64 5.32
CA ILE A 109 19.78 5.91 3.89
C ILE A 109 19.49 7.36 3.53
N ILE A 110 18.45 7.94 4.10
CA ILE A 110 18.01 9.30 3.79
C ILE A 110 18.65 10.28 4.77
N PRO A 111 19.42 11.27 4.30
CA PRO A 111 19.99 12.28 5.17
C PRO A 111 18.92 13.23 5.70
N GLY A 112 19.06 13.60 6.96
CA GLY A 112 18.19 14.55 7.66
C GLY A 112 17.72 13.98 9.00
N ASP A 113 17.51 14.86 9.97
CA ASP A 113 17.06 14.48 11.30
C ASP A 113 15.53 14.52 11.37
N LEU A 114 14.93 13.34 11.63
CA LEU A 114 13.50 13.20 11.90
C LEU A 114 13.15 13.49 13.38
N ASN A 115 14.17 13.53 14.26
CA ASN A 115 14.01 13.80 15.70
C ASN A 115 13.98 15.30 15.97
N LEU A 116 13.13 16.02 15.27
CA LEU A 116 12.92 17.41 15.58
C LEU A 116 12.02 17.50 16.81
N ASP A 117 12.67 17.59 17.95
CA ASP A 117 12.08 17.74 19.30
C ASP A 117 11.17 18.96 19.45
N GLN A 118 10.89 19.70 18.40
CA GLN A 118 10.06 20.91 18.47
C GLN A 118 9.21 21.17 17.22
N GLY A 119 8.41 20.21 16.80
CA GLY A 119 7.17 20.52 16.08
C GLY A 119 7.28 21.07 14.65
N LYS A 120 8.45 21.00 14.01
CA LYS A 120 8.64 21.33 12.60
C LYS A 120 9.71 20.44 11.98
N SER A 121 9.36 19.22 11.60
CA SER A 121 10.23 18.49 10.67
C SER A 121 10.36 19.31 9.38
N ASP A 122 11.58 19.41 8.83
CA ASP A 122 11.73 19.98 7.50
C ASP A 122 10.83 19.18 6.55
N PHE A 123 9.91 19.87 5.87
CA PHE A 123 8.97 19.27 4.91
C PHE A 123 9.68 18.34 3.93
N ASN A 124 10.87 18.73 3.48
CA ASN A 124 11.65 17.94 2.54
C ASN A 124 12.21 16.66 3.18
N VAL A 125 12.70 16.72 4.42
CA VAL A 125 13.20 15.54 5.13
C VAL A 125 12.07 14.52 5.29
N MET A 126 10.94 14.90 5.83
CA MET A 126 9.79 14.01 6.00
C MET A 126 9.30 13.44 4.66
N LYS A 127 9.20 14.29 3.64
CA LYS A 127 8.80 13.90 2.28
C LYS A 127 9.74 12.83 1.71
N TYR A 128 11.04 13.02 1.80
CA TYR A 128 12.02 12.07 1.24
C TYR A 128 12.03 10.74 2.00
N HIS A 129 11.89 10.75 3.33
CA HIS A 129 11.80 9.54 4.13
C HIS A 129 10.54 8.72 3.78
N LEU A 130 9.38 9.37 3.69
CA LEU A 130 8.13 8.69 3.32
C LEU A 130 8.14 8.21 1.87
N ALA A 131 8.68 9.00 0.94
CA ALA A 131 8.82 8.58 -0.46
C ALA A 131 9.77 7.38 -0.60
N MET A 132 10.90 7.39 0.12
CA MET A 132 11.84 6.26 0.13
C MET A 132 11.21 5.03 0.77
N PHE A 133 10.54 5.18 1.92
CA PHE A 133 9.80 4.09 2.57
C PHE A 133 8.82 3.44 1.59
N HIS A 134 7.97 4.22 0.93
CA HIS A 134 7.01 3.73 -0.04
C HIS A 134 7.68 3.05 -1.24
N THR A 135 8.74 3.64 -1.78
CA THR A 135 9.46 3.09 -2.94
C THR A 135 10.13 1.77 -2.59
N MET A 136 10.88 1.73 -1.48
CA MET A 136 11.58 0.52 -1.03
C MET A 136 10.61 -0.59 -0.66
N PHE A 137 9.51 -0.27 0.02
CA PHE A 137 8.43 -1.21 0.27
C PHE A 137 7.96 -1.89 -1.02
N ASN A 138 7.63 -1.11 -2.05
CA ASN A 138 7.13 -1.66 -3.31
C ASN A 138 8.20 -2.46 -4.06
N ILE A 139 9.44 -1.98 -4.14
CA ILE A 139 10.54 -2.69 -4.80
C ILE A 139 10.80 -4.04 -4.12
N ILE A 140 10.94 -4.05 -2.79
CA ILE A 140 11.21 -5.29 -2.04
C ILE A 140 10.02 -6.24 -2.19
N ASN A 141 8.79 -5.74 -2.12
CA ASN A 141 7.60 -6.55 -2.29
C ASN A 141 7.55 -7.21 -3.68
N VAL A 142 7.91 -6.50 -4.75
CA VAL A 142 8.05 -7.07 -6.10
C VAL A 142 9.11 -8.16 -6.12
N LEU A 143 10.31 -7.89 -5.58
CA LEU A 143 11.42 -8.86 -5.57
C LEU A 143 11.08 -10.12 -4.78
N LEU A 144 10.33 -10.00 -3.68
CA LEU A 144 9.88 -11.15 -2.90
C LEU A 144 8.81 -11.96 -3.62
N LEU A 145 7.86 -11.30 -4.29
CA LEU A 145 6.69 -11.96 -4.85
C LEU A 145 6.81 -12.38 -6.31
N ILE A 146 7.83 -11.93 -7.05
CA ILE A 146 7.99 -12.26 -8.46
C ILE A 146 8.06 -13.78 -8.70
N TRP A 147 8.67 -14.51 -7.77
CA TRP A 147 8.78 -15.97 -7.82
C TRP A 147 7.46 -16.69 -7.50
N PHE A 148 6.52 -15.99 -6.86
CA PHE A 148 5.22 -16.54 -6.45
C PHE A 148 4.08 -16.14 -7.38
N VAL A 149 4.37 -15.47 -8.51
CA VAL A 149 3.35 -15.07 -9.49
C VAL A 149 2.49 -16.26 -9.96
N PRO A 150 3.05 -17.45 -10.31
CA PRO A 150 2.23 -18.60 -10.71
C PRO A 150 1.30 -19.09 -9.60
N GLN A 151 1.73 -19.02 -8.33
CA GLN A 151 0.93 -19.40 -7.18
C GLN A 151 -0.23 -18.42 -6.97
N ILE A 152 0.05 -17.12 -7.05
CA ILE A 152 -0.97 -16.06 -6.97
C ILE A 152 -2.00 -16.23 -8.11
N GLU A 153 -1.53 -16.48 -9.32
CA GLU A 153 -2.40 -16.73 -10.48
C GLU A 153 -3.33 -17.92 -10.23
N ASN A 154 -2.79 -19.04 -9.72
CA ASN A 154 -3.58 -20.23 -9.41
C ASN A 154 -4.63 -19.97 -8.32
N ILE A 155 -4.28 -19.21 -7.27
CA ILE A 155 -5.22 -18.80 -6.22
C ILE A 155 -6.35 -17.97 -6.83
N VAL A 156 -6.03 -16.97 -7.62
CA VAL A 156 -7.00 -16.06 -8.21
C VAL A 156 -7.89 -16.77 -9.23
N LYS A 157 -7.37 -17.71 -10.02
CA LYS A 157 -8.15 -18.56 -10.94
C LYS A 157 -9.16 -19.45 -10.20
N LYS A 158 -8.80 -19.94 -9.00
CA LYS A 158 -9.72 -20.71 -8.15
C LYS A 158 -10.81 -19.83 -7.53
N MET A 159 -10.46 -18.59 -7.15
CA MET A 159 -11.40 -17.63 -6.55
C MET A 159 -12.43 -17.12 -7.57
N ILE A 160 -12.01 -16.88 -8.81
CA ILE A 160 -12.82 -16.24 -9.84
C ILE A 160 -12.87 -17.13 -11.08
N LYS A 161 -14.00 -17.82 -11.24
CA LYS A 161 -14.28 -18.65 -12.41
C LYS A 161 -14.98 -17.82 -13.48
N PRO A 162 -14.66 -18.00 -14.78
CA PRO A 162 -15.39 -17.36 -15.87
C PRO A 162 -16.85 -17.83 -15.89
N ARG A 163 -17.78 -16.96 -16.25
CA ARG A 163 -19.17 -17.31 -16.51
C ARG A 163 -19.26 -18.10 -17.81
N LYS A 164 -20.41 -18.78 -18.04
CA LYS A 164 -20.60 -19.58 -19.27
C LYS A 164 -20.51 -18.73 -20.53
N ASP A 165 -21.12 -17.55 -20.52
CA ASP A 165 -21.09 -16.56 -21.60
C ASP A 165 -19.70 -15.97 -21.87
N GLU A 166 -18.85 -15.91 -20.84
CA GLU A 166 -17.45 -15.43 -20.98
C GLU A 166 -16.47 -16.51 -21.50
N ARG A 167 -16.84 -17.79 -21.43
CA ARG A 167 -16.01 -18.91 -21.91
C ARG A 167 -16.04 -19.10 -23.41
N ASP A 168 -17.14 -18.69 -24.05
CA ASP A 168 -17.36 -18.86 -25.50
C ASP A 168 -16.74 -17.71 -26.31
N VAL A 169 -16.26 -16.65 -25.65
CA VAL A 169 -15.46 -15.61 -26.26
C VAL A 169 -13.99 -16.06 -26.22
N ASP A 170 -13.66 -17.00 -27.08
CA ASP A 170 -12.27 -17.35 -27.33
C ASP A 170 -11.65 -16.16 -28.09
N TYR A 171 -10.85 -15.34 -27.38
CA TYR A 171 -10.01 -14.31 -27.99
C TYR A 171 -8.84 -15.00 -28.68
N THR A 172 -9.15 -15.86 -29.66
CA THR A 172 -8.16 -16.35 -30.58
C THR A 172 -7.66 -15.16 -31.41
N LEU A 173 -6.37 -15.12 -31.64
CA LEU A 173 -5.69 -14.08 -32.42
C LEU A 173 -6.16 -13.95 -33.87
N GLU A 174 -7.29 -14.55 -34.25
CA GLU A 174 -7.95 -14.47 -35.57
C GLU A 174 -8.31 -13.02 -35.98
N TYR A 175 -8.38 -12.09 -35.05
CA TYR A 175 -8.61 -10.66 -35.37
C TYR A 175 -7.33 -9.88 -35.70
N PHE A 176 -6.16 -10.52 -35.68
CA PHE A 176 -4.87 -9.87 -35.97
C PHE A 176 -4.12 -10.54 -37.14
N SER A 177 -4.79 -11.38 -37.92
CA SER A 177 -4.25 -11.97 -39.20
C SER A 177 -4.67 -11.17 -40.41
#